data_e54abb52ca0b487195a5c27ad2989b62
#
_entry.id   e54abb52ca0b487195a5c27ad2989b62
#
_cell.length_a   1.000
_cell.length_b   1.000
_cell.length_c   1.000
_cell.angle_alpha   90.00
_cell.angle_beta   90.00
_cell.angle_gamma   90.00
#
_symmetry.space_group_name_H-M   'P 1'
#
loop_
_entity.id
_entity.type
_entity.pdbx_description
1 polymer ?
#
loop_
_entity_poly.entity_id
_entity_poly.type
_entity_poly.pdbx_seq_one_letter_code
_entity_poly.pdbx_strand_id
1 'polypeptide(L)' 'MNDKIVNISFNVWANNEDEAIELKKSICNFIDWFGARGKKVSADKLIQAINNWQNNILVKNGIIKHFS' A
#
# COMPACT_ATOMS: atom_id res chain seq x y z
N MET A 1 19.34 7.20 -11.77
CA MET A 1 18.33 6.14 -11.88
C MET A 1 17.10 6.69 -12.59
N ASN A 2 16.62 5.99 -13.58
CA ASN A 2 15.45 6.43 -14.33
C ASN A 2 14.18 5.92 -13.67
N ASP A 3 13.42 6.84 -13.12
CA ASP A 3 12.11 6.51 -12.57
C ASP A 3 11.11 6.31 -13.69
N LYS A 4 10.30 5.29 -13.57
CA LYS A 4 9.21 5.06 -14.52
C LYS A 4 7.98 4.57 -13.79
N ILE A 5 6.83 4.83 -14.38
CA ILE A 5 5.57 4.37 -13.85
C ILE A 5 5.40 2.90 -14.25
N VAL A 6 5.17 2.05 -13.27
CA VAL A 6 5.00 0.61 -13.47
C VAL A 6 3.69 0.18 -12.83
N ASN A 7 2.88 -0.56 -13.57
CA ASN A 7 1.67 -1.14 -13.02
C ASN A 7 2.00 -2.41 -12.25
N ILE A 8 1.38 -2.54 -11.09
CA ILE A 8 1.54 -3.70 -10.23
C ILE A 8 0.17 -4.34 -10.03
N SER A 9 0.12 -5.65 -10.08
CA SER A 9 -1.12 -6.37 -9.77
C SER A 9 -0.86 -7.41 -8.69
N PHE A 10 -1.85 -7.61 -7.85
CA PHE A 10 -1.80 -8.62 -6.79
C PHE A 10 -3.22 -9.08 -6.48
N ASN A 11 -3.33 -10.21 -5.83
CA ASN A 11 -4.63 -10.81 -5.49
C ASN A 11 -4.97 -10.53 -4.04
N VAL A 12 -6.23 -10.18 -3.79
CA VAL A 12 -6.76 -10.00 -2.45
C VAL A 12 -8.09 -10.76 -2.34
N TRP A 13 -8.42 -11.15 -1.13
CA TRP A 13 -9.75 -11.70 -0.87
C TRP A 13 -10.73 -10.53 -0.73
N ALA A 14 -11.83 -10.57 -1.48
CA ALA A 14 -12.86 -9.55 -1.44
C ALA A 14 -14.23 -10.21 -1.48
N ASN A 15 -15.22 -9.56 -0.88
CA ASN A 15 -16.59 -10.07 -0.86
C ASN A 15 -17.28 -9.93 -2.22
N ASN A 16 -16.88 -8.91 -2.98
CA ASN A 16 -17.42 -8.63 -4.32
C ASN A 16 -16.44 -7.75 -5.09
N GLU A 17 -16.75 -7.52 -6.36
CA GLU A 17 -15.89 -6.70 -7.22
C GLU A 17 -15.84 -5.23 -6.79
N ASP A 18 -16.93 -4.70 -6.26
CA ASP A 18 -17.00 -3.31 -5.82
C ASP A 18 -16.01 -3.05 -4.68
N GLU A 19 -15.85 -4.01 -3.77
CA GLU A 19 -14.90 -3.91 -2.69
C GLU A 19 -13.45 -3.84 -3.20
N ALA A 20 -13.14 -4.62 -4.23
CA ALA A 20 -11.82 -4.57 -4.87
C ALA A 20 -11.57 -3.21 -5.53
N ILE A 21 -12.59 -2.64 -6.16
CA ILE A 21 -12.51 -1.31 -6.77
C ILE A 21 -12.28 -0.24 -5.70
N GLU A 22 -12.96 -0.34 -4.56
CA GLU A 22 -12.77 0.58 -3.44
C GLU A 22 -11.34 0.50 -2.89
N LEU A 23 -10.79 -0.69 -2.80
CA LEU A 23 -9.40 -0.88 -2.38
C LEU A 23 -8.45 -0.17 -3.34
N LYS A 24 -8.67 -0.34 -4.64
CA LYS A 24 -7.86 0.32 -5.66
C LYS A 24 -7.91 1.83 -5.51
N LYS A 25 -9.12 2.39 -5.31
CA LYS A 25 -9.30 3.83 -5.12
C LYS A 25 -8.57 4.30 -3.86
N SER A 26 -8.64 3.54 -2.80
CA SER A 26 -7.97 3.89 -1.53
C SER A 26 -6.46 3.95 -1.70
N ILE A 27 -5.88 3.00 -2.42
CA ILE A 27 -4.44 2.99 -2.71
C ILE A 27 -4.07 4.19 -3.59
N CYS A 28 -4.85 4.46 -4.64
CA CYS A 28 -4.61 5.60 -5.51
C CYS A 28 -4.71 6.92 -4.74
N ASN A 29 -5.69 7.06 -3.88
CA ASN A 29 -5.85 8.25 -3.04
C ASN A 29 -4.67 8.44 -2.09
N PHE A 30 -4.15 7.36 -1.54
CA PHE A 30 -2.96 7.40 -0.68
C PHE A 30 -1.76 7.95 -1.45
N ILE A 31 -1.53 7.42 -2.66
CA ILE A 31 -0.41 7.86 -3.50
C ILE A 31 -0.59 9.34 -3.91
N ASP A 32 -1.81 9.72 -4.30
CA ASP A 32 -2.12 11.10 -4.72
C ASP A 32 -1.96 12.08 -3.57
N TRP A 33 -2.33 11.68 -2.36
CA TRP A 33 -2.21 12.51 -1.17
C TRP A 33 -0.75 12.92 -0.93
N PHE A 34 0.17 11.95 -1.05
CA PHE A 34 1.60 12.24 -0.92
C PHE A 34 2.12 13.05 -2.12
N GLY A 35 1.65 12.74 -3.32
CA GLY A 35 2.01 13.49 -4.52
C GLY A 35 1.63 14.95 -4.44
N ALA A 36 0.45 15.26 -3.89
CA ALA A 36 -0.02 16.63 -3.71
C ALA A 36 0.86 17.42 -2.75
N ARG A 37 1.62 16.75 -1.88
CA ARG A 37 2.55 17.36 -0.93
C ARG A 37 3.99 17.34 -1.41
N GLY A 38 4.21 17.09 -2.70
CA GLY A 38 5.55 17.01 -3.27
C GLY A 38 6.34 15.77 -2.85
N LYS A 39 5.66 14.77 -2.30
CA LYS A 39 6.27 13.51 -1.88
C LYS A 39 6.02 12.45 -2.94
N LYS A 40 7.07 11.75 -3.32
CA LYS A 40 6.96 10.69 -4.32
C LYS A 40 6.88 9.34 -3.61
N VAL A 41 5.83 8.59 -3.88
CA VAL A 41 5.71 7.22 -3.37
C VAL A 41 6.41 6.31 -4.37
N SER A 42 7.69 6.07 -4.13
CA SER A 42 8.50 5.20 -4.98
C SER A 42 8.45 3.77 -4.45
N ALA A 43 8.72 2.81 -5.34
CA ALA A 43 8.66 1.40 -4.98
C ALA A 43 9.65 1.05 -3.87
N ASP A 44 10.88 1.58 -3.95
CA ASP A 44 11.91 1.31 -2.95
C ASP A 44 11.53 1.83 -1.56
N LYS A 45 10.95 3.03 -1.51
CA LYS A 45 10.49 3.61 -0.23
C LYS A 45 9.32 2.83 0.34
N LEU A 46 8.40 2.40 -0.51
CA LEU A 46 7.25 1.62 -0.08
C LEU A 46 7.69 0.23 0.42
N ILE A 47 8.64 -0.39 -0.25
CA ILE A 47 9.23 -1.66 0.20
C ILE A 47 9.83 -1.50 1.60
N GLN A 48 10.60 -0.44 1.82
CA GLN A 48 11.20 -0.17 3.12
C GLN A 48 10.15 0.03 4.20
N ALA A 49 9.10 0.79 3.91
CA ALA A 49 8.02 1.03 4.86
C ALA A 49 7.30 -0.26 5.24
N ILE A 50 6.94 -1.07 4.25
CA ILE A 50 6.25 -2.34 4.49
C ILE A 50 7.14 -3.29 5.29
N ASN A 51 8.43 -3.40 4.94
CA ASN A 51 9.35 -4.27 5.65
C ASN A 51 9.56 -3.80 7.10
N ASN A 52 9.62 -2.49 7.33
CA ASN A 52 9.71 -1.96 8.68
C ASN A 52 8.47 -2.29 9.52
N TRP A 53 7.29 -2.19 8.91
CA TRP A 53 6.04 -2.55 9.60
C TRP A 53 6.00 -4.04 9.93
N GLN A 54 6.41 -4.89 9.00
CA GLN A 54 6.44 -6.34 9.22
C GLN A 54 7.44 -6.76 10.31
N ASN A 55 8.56 -6.04 10.42
CA ASN A 55 9.60 -6.34 11.39
C ASN A 55 9.36 -5.73 12.76
N ASN A 56 8.43 -4.78 12.86
CA ASN A 56 8.06 -4.16 14.13
C ASN A 56 6.98 -5.03 14.81
N ILE A 57 7.32 -5.62 15.94
CA ILE A 57 6.43 -6.55 16.65
C ILE A 57 5.08 -5.89 17.00
N LEU A 58 5.11 -4.64 17.47
CA LEU A 58 3.87 -3.96 17.86
C LEU A 58 2.97 -3.70 16.65
N VAL A 59 3.54 -3.22 15.55
CA VAL A 59 2.80 -2.98 14.31
C VAL A 59 2.30 -4.31 13.74
N LYS A 60 3.15 -5.33 13.71
CA LYS A 60 2.78 -6.64 13.18
C LYS A 60 1.63 -7.26 13.96
N ASN A 61 1.67 -7.18 15.28
CA ASN A 61 0.59 -7.70 16.12
C ASN A 61 -0.72 -6.94 15.88
N GLY A 62 -0.66 -5.63 15.67
CA GLY A 62 -1.81 -4.83 15.32
C GLY A 62 -2.40 -5.24 13.98
N ILE A 63 -1.55 -5.49 12.99
CA ILE A 63 -1.98 -5.95 11.66
C ILE A 63 -2.63 -7.34 11.75
N ILE A 64 -1.99 -8.27 12.46
CA ILE A 64 -2.53 -9.62 12.64
C ILE A 64 -3.91 -9.55 13.30
N LYS A 65 -4.04 -8.76 14.34
CA LYS A 65 -5.31 -8.58 15.06
C LYS A 65 -6.39 -8.00 14.14
N HIS A 66 -6.01 -7.08 13.26
CA HIS A 66 -6.93 -6.46 12.32
C HIS A 66 -7.48 -7.46 11.31
N PHE A 67 -6.66 -8.42 10.89
CA PHE A 67 -7.04 -9.43 9.89
C PHE A 67 -7.57 -10.73 10.50
N SER A 68 -7.66 -10.82 11.80
CA SER A 68 -8.17 -12.02 12.49
C SER A 68 -9.68 -12.10 12.47
#